data_4ba3d73edbc3ee1b44caeb0c9b2b7ee8
#
_entry.id   4ba3d73edbc3ee1b44caeb0c9b2b7ee8
#
_cell.length_a   1.000
_cell.length_b   1.000
_cell.length_c   1.000
_cell.angle_alpha   90.00
_cell.angle_beta   90.00
_cell.angle_gamma   90.00
#
_symmetry.space_group_name_H-M   'P 1'
#
loop_
_entity.id
_entity.type
_entity.pdbx_description
1 polymer ?
#
loop_
_entity_poly.entity_id
_entity_poly.type
_entity_poly.pdbx_seq_one_letter_code
_entity_poly.pdbx_strand_id
1 'polypeptide(L)'
;MSIRTYKPTSASRRNMTNSTFEEITTSTPEKSLLVSLSKSGGRNNQGIINCRHIGGGHKRKYRIIDFKRNKDNIPAVVKTVEYDPNRNANICLVAYADGEKRYILAPKDLKVGDKIISGVACDIKVGNAMALKSIPEGTFVHNVELVPGKGGQLCRAAGAAAQVLGSEGKYVMLRLASGEMRKVLAECRATIGTVGNEDWNLINFGKAGKNRWYGVRPTVRGSVMNPNDHPHGGGEGKCPVGRDAPRTPWGKRAMGVKTRNNKKKSTKLIIRRRNAK
;
A
#
# COMPACT_ATOMS: atom_id res chain seq x y z
N MET A 1 -12.18 17.97 -4.41
CA MET A 1 -10.89 17.64 -3.76
C MET A 1 -11.15 17.25 -2.33
N SER A 2 -10.73 16.08 -1.93
CA SER A 2 -10.94 15.55 -0.57
C SER A 2 -9.93 16.08 0.46
N ILE A 3 -9.30 17.25 0.21
CA ILE A 3 -8.22 17.80 1.05
C ILE A 3 -8.64 19.14 1.65
N ARG A 4 -8.57 19.20 2.98
CA ARG A 4 -8.77 20.42 3.77
C ARG A 4 -7.43 21.09 4.04
N THR A 5 -7.33 22.36 3.73
CA THR A 5 -6.22 23.26 4.11
C THR A 5 -6.57 24.04 5.37
N TYR A 6 -5.57 24.58 6.06
CA TYR A 6 -5.74 25.34 7.29
C TYR A 6 -5.17 26.76 7.14
N LYS A 7 -5.75 27.72 7.88
CA LYS A 7 -5.18 29.08 8.00
C LYS A 7 -3.79 28.99 8.66
N PRO A 8 -2.81 29.78 8.23
CA PRO A 8 -1.42 29.75 8.73
C PRO A 8 -1.27 30.42 10.10
N THR A 9 -2.02 29.97 11.10
CA THR A 9 -2.05 30.55 12.45
C THR A 9 -0.86 30.17 13.32
N SER A 10 -0.12 29.10 12.96
CA SER A 10 1.08 28.64 13.64
C SER A 10 2.02 27.96 12.67
N ALA A 11 3.30 27.78 13.05
CA ALA A 11 4.31 27.12 12.24
C ALA A 11 3.86 25.74 11.75
N SER A 12 3.21 24.93 12.60
CA SER A 12 2.72 23.61 12.24
C SER A 12 1.49 23.65 11.33
N ARG A 13 0.62 24.65 11.46
CA ARG A 13 -0.59 24.77 10.63
C ARG A 13 -0.34 25.37 9.25
N ARG A 14 0.71 26.13 9.07
CA ARG A 14 1.03 26.81 7.82
C ARG A 14 0.95 25.91 6.59
N ASN A 15 1.53 24.72 6.68
CA ASN A 15 1.59 23.76 5.58
C ASN A 15 0.79 22.49 5.84
N MET A 16 -0.02 22.45 6.90
CA MET A 16 -0.79 21.26 7.26
C MET A 16 -1.99 21.12 6.33
N THR A 17 -2.19 19.88 5.87
CA THR A 17 -3.42 19.48 5.18
C THR A 17 -3.95 18.18 5.79
N ASN A 18 -5.25 17.93 5.64
CA ASN A 18 -5.88 16.67 6.06
C ASN A 18 -6.90 16.25 5.01
N SER A 19 -7.23 14.95 4.99
CA SER A 19 -8.40 14.47 4.25
C SER A 19 -9.68 15.03 4.90
N THR A 20 -10.69 15.32 4.07
CA THR A 20 -12.04 15.71 4.50
C THR A 20 -12.88 14.51 4.90
N PHE A 21 -12.46 13.29 4.51
CA PHE A 21 -13.18 12.03 4.76
C PHE A 21 -14.60 11.98 4.17
N GLU A 22 -14.86 12.70 3.09
CA GLU A 22 -16.18 12.78 2.44
C GLU A 22 -16.69 11.40 1.94
N GLU A 23 -15.76 10.51 1.53
CA GLU A 23 -16.11 9.16 1.06
C GLU A 23 -16.53 8.22 2.19
N ILE A 24 -16.23 8.56 3.45
CA ILE A 24 -16.43 7.68 4.59
C ILE A 24 -17.87 7.80 5.08
N THR A 25 -18.58 6.69 5.10
CA THR A 25 -19.99 6.63 5.50
C THR A 25 -20.19 6.30 6.98
N THR A 26 -19.25 5.60 7.61
CA THR A 26 -19.31 5.29 9.04
C THR A 26 -17.92 5.26 9.68
N SER A 27 -17.88 5.61 10.97
CA SER A 27 -16.67 5.54 11.80
C SER A 27 -16.59 4.26 12.64
N THR A 28 -17.68 3.49 12.73
CA THR A 28 -17.78 2.29 13.57
C THR A 28 -17.51 1.04 12.73
N PRO A 29 -16.38 0.34 12.96
CA PRO A 29 -16.07 -0.87 12.20
C PRO A 29 -16.85 -2.10 12.71
N GLU A 30 -17.05 -3.09 11.83
CA GLU A 30 -17.66 -4.37 12.16
C GLU A 30 -16.80 -5.14 13.18
N LYS A 31 -17.36 -5.43 14.35
CA LYS A 31 -16.62 -6.01 15.50
C LYS A 31 -16.08 -7.42 15.21
N SER A 32 -16.84 -8.23 14.48
CA SER A 32 -16.46 -9.61 14.12
C SER A 32 -15.21 -9.69 13.24
N LEU A 33 -14.92 -8.63 12.48
CA LEU A 33 -13.79 -8.53 11.56
C LEU A 33 -12.58 -7.79 12.14
N LEU A 34 -12.55 -7.55 13.45
CA LEU A 34 -11.47 -6.86 14.15
C LEU A 34 -10.61 -7.81 14.95
N VAL A 35 -9.29 -7.71 14.75
CA VAL A 35 -8.29 -8.45 15.54
C VAL A 35 -7.36 -7.49 16.26
N SER A 36 -6.94 -7.85 17.47
CA SER A 36 -5.94 -7.09 18.20
C SER A 36 -4.60 -7.11 17.46
N LEU A 37 -3.94 -5.96 17.40
CA LEU A 37 -2.64 -5.80 16.77
C LEU A 37 -1.58 -5.57 17.85
N SER A 38 -0.67 -6.53 18.05
CA SER A 38 0.53 -6.35 18.87
C SER A 38 1.57 -5.53 18.12
N LYS A 39 2.28 -4.66 18.85
CA LYS A 39 3.31 -3.80 18.28
C LYS A 39 4.69 -4.37 18.62
N SER A 40 5.44 -4.81 17.60
CA SER A 40 6.81 -5.31 17.78
C SER A 40 7.84 -4.20 18.03
N GLY A 41 7.52 -2.94 17.70
CA GLY A 41 8.46 -1.83 17.79
C GLY A 41 9.69 -1.99 16.88
N GLY A 42 9.54 -2.69 15.75
CA GLY A 42 10.63 -2.98 14.82
C GLY A 42 11.57 -4.12 15.25
N ARG A 43 11.19 -4.89 16.28
CA ARG A 43 11.98 -6.01 16.81
C ARG A 43 11.59 -7.32 16.14
N ASN A 44 12.56 -8.22 15.99
CA ASN A 44 12.36 -9.59 15.53
C ASN A 44 11.92 -10.52 16.68
N ASN A 45 11.84 -11.83 16.40
CA ASN A 45 11.50 -12.87 17.38
C ASN A 45 12.53 -13.02 18.53
N GLN A 46 13.77 -12.55 18.33
CA GLN A 46 14.84 -12.52 19.32
C GLN A 46 14.87 -11.22 20.15
N GLY A 47 13.95 -10.28 19.90
CA GLY A 47 13.93 -8.98 20.58
C GLY A 47 14.91 -7.94 20.01
N ILE A 48 15.70 -8.29 19.00
CA ILE A 48 16.69 -7.41 18.35
C ILE A 48 15.99 -6.47 17.36
N ILE A 49 16.38 -5.20 17.33
CA ILE A 49 15.83 -4.21 16.40
C ILE A 49 16.33 -4.48 14.98
N ASN A 50 15.45 -5.01 14.13
CA ASN A 50 15.68 -5.22 12.70
C ASN A 50 15.26 -4.03 11.85
N CYS A 51 14.20 -3.33 12.25
CA CYS A 51 13.72 -2.15 11.57
C CYS A 51 13.75 -0.98 12.53
N ARG A 52 14.71 -0.07 12.31
CA ARG A 52 14.86 1.13 13.15
C ARG A 52 13.74 2.13 12.90
N HIS A 53 13.58 3.06 13.84
CA HIS A 53 12.64 4.19 13.75
C HIS A 53 11.16 3.78 13.70
N ILE A 54 10.80 2.61 14.21
CA ILE A 54 9.43 2.14 14.36
C ILE A 54 9.12 1.97 15.85
N GLY A 55 7.94 2.41 16.27
CA GLY A 55 7.44 2.21 17.63
C GLY A 55 6.55 3.34 18.12
N GLY A 56 5.88 3.10 19.23
CA GLY A 56 4.84 4.01 19.75
C GLY A 56 3.62 4.03 18.82
N GLY A 57 3.09 5.22 18.61
CA GLY A 57 1.89 5.43 17.78
C GLY A 57 0.58 5.08 18.49
N HIS A 58 -0.52 5.50 17.89
CA HIS A 58 -1.85 5.25 18.43
C HIS A 58 -2.19 3.75 18.49
N LYS A 59 -2.95 3.29 19.50
CA LYS A 59 -3.47 1.92 19.59
C LYS A 59 -4.42 1.67 18.43
N ARG A 60 -4.24 0.55 17.71
CA ARG A 60 -5.03 0.19 16.53
C ARG A 60 -5.49 -1.25 16.62
N LYS A 61 -6.64 -1.53 15.99
CA LYS A 61 -7.09 -2.89 15.68
C LYS A 61 -6.89 -3.14 14.19
N TYR A 62 -6.55 -4.36 13.84
CA TYR A 62 -6.45 -4.78 12.44
C TYR A 62 -7.84 -5.16 11.92
N ARG A 63 -8.17 -4.72 10.70
CA ARG A 63 -9.35 -5.16 9.95
C ARG A 63 -8.95 -6.33 9.07
N ILE A 64 -9.67 -7.43 9.19
CA ILE A 64 -9.46 -8.60 8.33
C ILE A 64 -9.97 -8.27 6.94
N ILE A 65 -9.07 -8.14 5.98
CA ILE A 65 -9.41 -7.81 4.59
C ILE A 65 -9.39 -9.09 3.76
N ASP A 66 -10.41 -9.28 2.94
CA ASP A 66 -10.47 -10.35 1.95
C ASP A 66 -9.63 -9.99 0.72
N PHE A 67 -8.36 -10.36 0.76
CA PHE A 67 -7.46 -10.23 -0.39
C PHE A 67 -7.62 -11.38 -1.40
N LYS A 68 -8.26 -12.47 -1.02
CA LYS A 68 -8.42 -13.65 -1.89
C LYS A 68 -9.60 -13.53 -2.83
N ARG A 69 -10.68 -12.90 -2.37
CA ARG A 69 -11.93 -12.76 -3.14
C ARG A 69 -12.41 -14.12 -3.68
N ASN A 70 -12.33 -15.15 -2.83
CA ASN A 70 -12.59 -16.55 -3.19
C ASN A 70 -14.06 -16.98 -3.07
N LYS A 71 -14.99 -16.05 -2.90
CA LYS A 71 -16.42 -16.32 -2.81
C LYS A 71 -17.04 -16.14 -4.19
N ASP A 72 -16.95 -17.19 -5.01
CA ASP A 72 -17.31 -17.12 -6.42
C ASP A 72 -18.82 -17.20 -6.63
N ASN A 73 -19.31 -16.44 -7.62
CA ASN A 73 -20.70 -16.41 -8.11
C ASN A 73 -21.74 -15.99 -7.06
N ILE A 74 -21.33 -15.55 -5.87
CA ILE A 74 -22.24 -15.05 -4.85
C ILE A 74 -22.19 -13.52 -4.88
N PRO A 75 -23.31 -12.83 -5.18
CA PRO A 75 -23.35 -11.39 -5.19
C PRO A 75 -23.19 -10.82 -3.76
N ALA A 76 -22.46 -9.74 -3.64
CA ALA A 76 -22.33 -8.98 -2.42
C ALA A 76 -22.75 -7.53 -2.65
N VAL A 77 -23.31 -6.90 -1.63
CA VAL A 77 -23.73 -5.50 -1.65
C VAL A 77 -22.79 -4.69 -0.76
N VAL A 78 -22.31 -3.56 -1.24
CA VAL A 78 -21.51 -2.61 -0.46
C VAL A 78 -22.41 -1.96 0.58
N LYS A 79 -22.09 -2.16 1.86
CA LYS A 79 -22.86 -1.59 2.99
C LYS A 79 -22.28 -0.26 3.48
N THR A 80 -20.95 -0.19 3.63
CA THR A 80 -20.27 1.01 4.14
C THR A 80 -18.92 1.18 3.48
N VAL A 81 -18.45 2.43 3.44
CA VAL A 81 -17.06 2.80 3.15
C VAL A 81 -16.43 3.31 4.45
N GLU A 82 -15.29 2.76 4.86
CA GLU A 82 -14.70 2.99 6.17
C GLU A 82 -13.21 3.36 6.08
N TYR A 83 -12.77 4.14 7.08
CA TYR A 83 -11.35 4.43 7.30
C TYR A 83 -10.64 3.25 7.96
N ASP A 84 -9.49 2.85 7.44
CA ASP A 84 -8.60 1.88 8.10
C ASP A 84 -7.29 2.55 8.54
N PRO A 85 -6.98 2.59 9.86
CA PRO A 85 -5.74 3.18 10.36
C PRO A 85 -4.46 2.38 10.01
N ASN A 86 -4.60 1.18 9.41
CA ASN A 86 -3.47 0.31 9.09
C ASN A 86 -3.01 0.45 7.64
N ARG A 87 -3.76 1.19 6.82
CA ARG A 87 -3.45 1.45 5.41
C ARG A 87 -3.86 2.86 5.00
N ASN A 88 -3.37 3.29 3.86
CA ASN A 88 -3.74 4.57 3.27
C ASN A 88 -5.01 4.49 2.39
N ALA A 89 -5.36 3.31 1.93
CA ALA A 89 -6.61 3.07 1.21
C ALA A 89 -7.81 2.95 2.16
N ASN A 90 -8.97 3.47 1.75
CA ASN A 90 -10.24 3.18 2.41
C ASN A 90 -10.64 1.71 2.18
N ILE A 91 -11.54 1.19 3.00
CA ILE A 91 -12.06 -0.17 2.90
C ILE A 91 -13.59 -0.13 2.79
N CYS A 92 -14.17 -1.14 2.14
CA CYS A 92 -15.61 -1.31 2.06
C CYS A 92 -16.04 -2.56 2.82
N LEU A 93 -17.06 -2.43 3.65
CA LEU A 93 -17.78 -3.57 4.20
C LEU A 93 -18.79 -4.05 3.15
N VAL A 94 -18.68 -5.30 2.76
CA VAL A 94 -19.60 -5.95 1.84
C VAL A 94 -20.34 -7.07 2.55
N ALA A 95 -21.65 -7.19 2.27
CA ALA A 95 -22.51 -8.26 2.74
C ALA A 95 -22.88 -9.13 1.56
N TYR A 96 -22.54 -10.40 1.63
CA TYR A 96 -22.91 -11.41 0.63
C TYR A 96 -24.36 -11.84 0.80
N ALA A 97 -24.94 -12.40 -0.26
CA ALA A 97 -26.32 -12.88 -0.24
C ALA A 97 -26.58 -13.98 0.80
N ASP A 98 -25.56 -14.73 1.20
CA ASP A 98 -25.60 -15.75 2.26
C ASP A 98 -25.42 -15.18 3.69
N GLY A 99 -25.38 -13.86 3.85
CA GLY A 99 -25.25 -13.19 5.15
C GLY A 99 -23.81 -12.98 5.64
N GLU A 100 -22.80 -13.57 5.00
CA GLU A 100 -21.41 -13.34 5.40
C GLU A 100 -20.98 -11.90 5.08
N LYS A 101 -20.27 -11.29 6.02
CA LYS A 101 -19.68 -9.95 5.84
C LYS A 101 -18.17 -10.07 5.65
N ARG A 102 -17.61 -9.30 4.73
CA ARG A 102 -16.16 -9.18 4.55
C ARG A 102 -15.75 -7.74 4.29
N TYR A 103 -14.52 -7.39 4.65
CA TYR A 103 -13.90 -6.16 4.20
C TYR A 103 -13.13 -6.39 2.90
N ILE A 104 -13.25 -5.44 1.97
CA ILE A 104 -12.45 -5.37 0.75
C ILE A 104 -11.77 -4.00 0.68
N LEU A 105 -10.75 -3.84 -0.18
CA LEU A 105 -10.24 -2.53 -0.52
C LEU A 105 -11.33 -1.74 -1.26
N ALA A 106 -11.49 -0.46 -0.91
CA ALA A 106 -12.42 0.43 -1.60
C ALA A 106 -11.85 0.85 -2.96
N PRO A 107 -12.42 0.42 -4.09
CA PRO A 107 -12.07 0.98 -5.38
C PRO A 107 -12.56 2.43 -5.48
N LYS A 108 -11.94 3.21 -6.35
CA LYS A 108 -12.45 4.53 -6.75
C LYS A 108 -13.83 4.35 -7.39
N ASP A 109 -14.73 5.28 -7.12
CA ASP A 109 -16.09 5.37 -7.67
C ASP A 109 -17.08 4.29 -7.20
N LEU A 110 -16.67 3.38 -6.30
CA LEU A 110 -17.59 2.40 -5.71
C LEU A 110 -18.43 3.07 -4.60
N LYS A 111 -19.76 2.93 -4.68
CA LYS A 111 -20.72 3.56 -3.76
C LYS A 111 -21.43 2.53 -2.89
N VAL A 112 -22.00 3.00 -1.80
CA VAL A 112 -22.91 2.20 -0.95
C VAL A 112 -24.13 1.80 -1.77
N GLY A 113 -24.49 0.52 -1.71
CA GLY A 113 -25.59 -0.07 -2.49
C GLY A 113 -25.14 -0.79 -3.76
N ASP A 114 -23.91 -0.54 -4.25
CA ASP A 114 -23.40 -1.22 -5.43
C ASP A 114 -23.28 -2.73 -5.20
N LYS A 115 -23.60 -3.50 -6.23
CA LYS A 115 -23.44 -4.95 -6.25
C LYS A 115 -22.11 -5.34 -6.87
N ILE A 116 -21.38 -6.21 -6.20
CA ILE A 116 -20.10 -6.76 -6.66
C ILE A 116 -20.14 -8.28 -6.65
N ILE A 117 -19.45 -8.88 -7.59
CA ILE A 117 -19.36 -10.34 -7.75
C ILE A 117 -17.90 -10.73 -7.96
N SER A 118 -17.53 -11.91 -7.50
CA SER A 118 -16.26 -12.54 -7.81
C SER A 118 -16.52 -13.84 -8.57
N GLY A 119 -15.68 -14.19 -9.55
CA GLY A 119 -15.84 -15.45 -10.28
C GLY A 119 -15.23 -15.41 -11.68
N VAL A 120 -15.55 -16.41 -12.49
CA VAL A 120 -15.02 -16.56 -13.85
C VAL A 120 -15.81 -15.76 -14.87
N ALA A 121 -17.14 -15.71 -14.74
CA ALA A 121 -18.07 -15.06 -15.66
C ALA A 121 -18.72 -13.84 -14.99
N CYS A 122 -17.92 -12.84 -14.66
CA CYS A 122 -18.42 -11.60 -14.09
C CYS A 122 -18.35 -10.48 -15.11
N ASP A 123 -19.28 -9.53 -15.04
CA ASP A 123 -19.19 -8.29 -15.81
C ASP A 123 -17.91 -7.51 -15.45
N ILE A 124 -17.41 -6.76 -16.44
CA ILE A 124 -16.25 -5.88 -16.24
C ILE A 124 -16.73 -4.58 -15.59
N LYS A 125 -17.04 -4.67 -14.28
CA LYS A 125 -17.49 -3.56 -13.45
C LYS A 125 -16.49 -3.32 -12.31
N VAL A 126 -16.37 -2.08 -11.88
CA VAL A 126 -15.50 -1.70 -10.76
C VAL A 126 -15.89 -2.48 -9.51
N GLY A 127 -14.90 -3.08 -8.84
CA GLY A 127 -15.11 -3.89 -7.64
C GLY A 127 -15.28 -5.39 -7.89
N ASN A 128 -15.59 -5.82 -9.11
CA ASN A 128 -15.65 -7.24 -9.46
C ASN A 128 -14.24 -7.85 -9.51
N ALA A 129 -14.12 -9.10 -9.09
CA ALA A 129 -12.84 -9.82 -9.06
C ALA A 129 -12.90 -11.09 -9.93
N MET A 130 -11.93 -11.24 -10.81
CA MET A 130 -11.84 -12.37 -11.73
C MET A 130 -10.40 -12.74 -12.05
N ALA A 131 -10.21 -13.86 -12.77
CA ALA A 131 -8.90 -14.25 -13.27
C ALA A 131 -8.40 -13.27 -14.33
N LEU A 132 -7.10 -12.97 -14.34
CA LEU A 132 -6.50 -12.03 -15.29
C LEU A 132 -6.76 -12.37 -16.75
N LYS A 133 -6.87 -13.66 -17.09
CA LYS A 133 -7.19 -14.12 -18.44
C LYS A 133 -8.54 -13.65 -18.98
N SER A 134 -9.48 -13.35 -18.07
CA SER A 134 -10.83 -12.90 -18.42
C SER A 134 -10.97 -11.38 -18.46
N ILE A 135 -9.90 -10.65 -18.15
CA ILE A 135 -9.92 -9.19 -18.12
C ILE A 135 -9.36 -8.65 -19.45
N PRO A 136 -10.10 -7.78 -20.17
CA PRO A 136 -9.64 -7.22 -21.43
C PRO A 136 -8.45 -6.31 -21.25
N GLU A 137 -7.68 -6.19 -22.34
CA GLU A 137 -6.53 -5.29 -22.44
C GLU A 137 -6.94 -3.84 -22.23
N GLY A 138 -6.04 -3.03 -21.70
CA GLY A 138 -6.29 -1.63 -21.35
C GLY A 138 -6.97 -1.42 -19.99
N THR A 139 -7.61 -2.43 -19.41
CA THR A 139 -8.33 -2.34 -18.13
C THR A 139 -7.37 -2.08 -16.96
N PHE A 140 -7.77 -1.18 -16.06
CA PHE A 140 -7.07 -0.98 -14.79
C PHE A 140 -7.55 -1.95 -13.74
N VAL A 141 -6.61 -2.56 -13.03
CA VAL A 141 -6.88 -3.55 -11.98
C VAL A 141 -6.07 -3.27 -10.73
N HIS A 142 -6.58 -3.69 -9.59
CA HIS A 142 -5.90 -3.62 -8.29
C HIS A 142 -6.01 -4.96 -7.56
N ASN A 143 -5.42 -5.07 -6.37
CA ASN A 143 -5.44 -6.29 -5.57
C ASN A 143 -5.00 -7.53 -6.35
N VAL A 144 -3.92 -7.40 -7.12
CA VAL A 144 -3.47 -8.45 -8.05
C VAL A 144 -2.68 -9.53 -7.33
N GLU A 145 -3.01 -10.78 -7.59
CA GLU A 145 -2.26 -11.94 -7.09
C GLU A 145 -0.93 -12.13 -7.85
N LEU A 146 0.04 -12.72 -7.18
CA LEU A 146 1.30 -13.20 -7.80
C LEU A 146 1.35 -14.72 -7.95
N VAL A 147 0.59 -15.42 -7.11
CA VAL A 147 0.42 -16.88 -7.12
C VAL A 147 -1.07 -17.14 -6.97
N PRO A 148 -1.67 -17.98 -7.81
CA PRO A 148 -3.10 -18.28 -7.74
C PRO A 148 -3.54 -18.74 -6.34
N GLY A 149 -4.64 -18.19 -5.84
CA GLY A 149 -5.23 -18.52 -4.54
C GLY A 149 -4.49 -17.99 -3.29
N LYS A 150 -3.35 -17.32 -3.46
CA LYS A 150 -2.60 -16.74 -2.32
C LYS A 150 -3.23 -15.44 -1.81
N GLY A 151 -4.01 -14.79 -2.63
CA GLY A 151 -4.57 -13.46 -2.36
C GLY A 151 -3.73 -12.34 -2.97
N GLY A 152 -4.36 -11.18 -3.19
CA GLY A 152 -3.75 -10.03 -3.84
C GLY A 152 -2.55 -9.48 -3.08
N GLN A 153 -1.48 -9.19 -3.81
CA GLN A 153 -0.22 -8.70 -3.27
C GLN A 153 0.23 -7.38 -3.90
N LEU A 154 -0.15 -7.12 -5.15
CA LEU A 154 0.20 -5.90 -5.88
C LEU A 154 -0.97 -4.91 -5.89
N CYS A 155 -0.67 -3.63 -6.05
CA CYS A 155 -1.63 -2.53 -6.20
C CYS A 155 -2.71 -2.53 -5.11
N ARG A 156 -2.29 -2.39 -3.83
CA ARG A 156 -3.18 -2.34 -2.67
C ARG A 156 -3.15 -1.00 -1.93
N ALA A 157 -2.26 -0.11 -2.31
CA ALA A 157 -2.16 1.22 -1.71
C ALA A 157 -3.17 2.18 -2.35
N ALA A 158 -3.48 3.29 -1.67
CA ALA A 158 -4.35 4.34 -2.18
C ALA A 158 -3.87 4.84 -3.56
N GLY A 159 -4.78 5.00 -4.51
CA GLY A 159 -4.51 5.43 -5.87
C GLY A 159 -3.71 4.42 -6.73
N ALA A 160 -3.38 3.24 -6.20
CA ALA A 160 -2.60 2.26 -6.96
C ALA A 160 -3.47 1.44 -7.90
N ALA A 161 -2.97 1.26 -9.11
CA ALA A 161 -3.54 0.36 -10.13
C ALA A 161 -2.43 -0.26 -10.96
N ALA A 162 -2.73 -1.37 -11.62
CA ALA A 162 -1.94 -1.93 -12.71
C ALA A 162 -2.81 -1.94 -13.97
N GLN A 163 -2.22 -1.70 -15.13
CA GLN A 163 -2.90 -1.79 -16.41
C GLN A 163 -2.60 -3.14 -17.05
N VAL A 164 -3.63 -3.82 -17.52
CA VAL A 164 -3.51 -5.03 -18.33
C VAL A 164 -3.07 -4.62 -19.73
N LEU A 165 -1.93 -5.14 -20.21
CA LEU A 165 -1.39 -4.78 -21.51
C LEU A 165 -1.67 -5.83 -22.60
N GLY A 166 -1.77 -7.10 -22.18
CA GLY A 166 -1.98 -8.20 -23.12
C GLY A 166 -1.80 -9.55 -22.45
N SER A 167 -2.19 -10.59 -23.17
CA SER A 167 -2.07 -11.99 -22.74
C SER A 167 -1.14 -12.76 -23.67
N GLU A 168 -0.22 -13.52 -23.12
CA GLU A 168 0.74 -14.35 -23.86
C GLU A 168 0.78 -15.76 -23.25
N GLY A 169 0.06 -16.69 -23.83
CA GLY A 169 -0.06 -18.06 -23.33
C GLY A 169 -0.57 -18.12 -21.89
N LYS A 170 0.25 -18.68 -20.99
CA LYS A 170 -0.11 -18.77 -19.56
C LYS A 170 0.19 -17.51 -18.74
N TYR A 171 0.62 -16.44 -19.35
CA TYR A 171 0.95 -15.19 -18.66
C TYR A 171 0.15 -14.02 -19.20
N VAL A 172 -0.18 -13.09 -18.32
CA VAL A 172 -0.72 -11.76 -18.63
C VAL A 172 0.34 -10.72 -18.31
N MET A 173 0.53 -9.77 -19.20
CA MET A 173 1.46 -8.66 -19.04
C MET A 173 0.77 -7.51 -18.31
N LEU A 174 1.38 -7.06 -17.21
CA LEU A 174 0.87 -5.94 -16.41
C LEU A 174 1.89 -4.81 -16.36
N ARG A 175 1.42 -3.59 -16.58
CA ARG A 175 2.15 -2.34 -16.28
C ARG A 175 1.75 -1.87 -14.88
N LEU A 176 2.70 -1.88 -13.96
CA LEU A 176 2.50 -1.44 -12.58
C LEU A 176 2.55 0.09 -12.46
N ALA A 177 2.02 0.64 -11.37
CA ALA A 177 2.08 2.07 -11.06
C ALA A 177 3.52 2.65 -11.06
N SER A 178 4.54 1.81 -10.81
CA SER A 178 5.96 2.19 -10.89
C SER A 178 6.49 2.33 -12.32
N GLY A 179 5.72 1.93 -13.35
CA GLY A 179 6.15 1.80 -14.74
C GLY A 179 6.85 0.47 -15.06
N GLU A 180 7.04 -0.42 -14.09
CA GLU A 180 7.57 -1.77 -14.34
C GLU A 180 6.56 -2.59 -15.12
N MET A 181 7.01 -3.24 -16.20
CA MET A 181 6.21 -4.21 -16.96
C MET A 181 6.64 -5.62 -16.57
N ARG A 182 5.67 -6.45 -16.16
CA ARG A 182 5.95 -7.81 -15.72
C ARG A 182 4.88 -8.80 -16.14
N LYS A 183 5.29 -10.05 -16.25
CA LYS A 183 4.41 -11.21 -16.49
C LYS A 183 3.85 -11.71 -15.16
N VAL A 184 2.56 -12.01 -15.14
CA VAL A 184 1.83 -12.64 -14.02
C VAL A 184 1.05 -13.82 -14.60
N LEU A 185 0.88 -14.90 -13.85
CA LEU A 185 0.11 -16.06 -14.33
C LEU A 185 -1.34 -15.66 -14.64
N ALA A 186 -1.86 -16.13 -15.75
CA ALA A 186 -3.19 -15.80 -16.25
C ALA A 186 -4.33 -16.26 -15.31
N GLU A 187 -4.06 -17.27 -14.47
CA GLU A 187 -5.00 -17.77 -13.46
C GLU A 187 -5.04 -16.91 -12.18
N CYS A 188 -4.05 -16.01 -11.99
CA CYS A 188 -4.05 -15.08 -10.87
C CYS A 188 -5.27 -14.18 -10.93
N ARG A 189 -5.88 -13.92 -9.78
CA ARG A 189 -7.02 -13.01 -9.67
C ARG A 189 -6.59 -11.56 -9.52
N ALA A 190 -7.45 -10.68 -10.01
CA ALA A 190 -7.36 -9.25 -9.80
C ALA A 190 -8.76 -8.66 -9.63
N THR A 191 -8.85 -7.49 -9.02
CA THR A 191 -10.09 -6.72 -8.89
C THR A 191 -10.06 -5.57 -9.88
N ILE A 192 -11.16 -5.34 -10.59
CA ILE A 192 -11.30 -4.28 -11.60
C ILE A 192 -11.38 -2.91 -10.94
N GLY A 193 -10.73 -1.92 -11.54
CA GLY A 193 -10.68 -0.54 -11.11
C GLY A 193 -9.39 -0.16 -10.40
N THR A 194 -9.29 1.10 -10.01
CA THR A 194 -8.19 1.69 -9.23
C THR A 194 -8.57 1.73 -7.75
N VAL A 195 -7.60 1.69 -6.84
CA VAL A 195 -7.86 1.87 -5.41
C VAL A 195 -8.21 3.34 -5.15
N GLY A 196 -9.24 3.59 -4.35
CA GLY A 196 -9.68 4.93 -3.97
C GLY A 196 -8.69 5.69 -3.07
N ASN A 197 -9.10 6.88 -2.61
CA ASN A 197 -8.31 7.78 -1.75
C ASN A 197 -6.97 8.20 -2.39
N GLU A 198 -6.97 8.48 -3.69
CA GLU A 198 -5.77 8.80 -4.47
C GLU A 198 -5.05 10.08 -3.98
N ASP A 199 -5.78 11.02 -3.39
CA ASP A 199 -5.27 12.28 -2.84
C ASP A 199 -4.43 12.11 -1.56
N TRP A 200 -4.30 10.89 -1.03
CA TRP A 200 -3.49 10.62 0.17
C TRP A 200 -2.06 11.16 0.08
N ASN A 201 -1.44 11.08 -1.09
CA ASN A 201 -0.07 11.55 -1.32
C ASN A 201 0.08 13.07 -1.20
N LEU A 202 -1.00 13.82 -1.33
CA LEU A 202 -1.02 15.28 -1.26
C LEU A 202 -1.17 15.78 0.19
N ILE A 203 -1.41 14.89 1.15
CA ILE A 203 -1.58 15.23 2.57
C ILE A 203 -0.23 15.57 3.18
N ASN A 204 -0.12 16.79 3.69
CA ASN A 204 1.04 17.25 4.46
C ASN A 204 0.75 17.20 5.96
N PHE A 205 1.53 16.46 6.70
CA PHE A 205 1.33 16.30 8.15
C PHE A 205 1.61 17.56 8.96
N GLY A 206 2.43 18.48 8.46
CA GLY A 206 2.72 19.78 9.03
C GLY A 206 3.50 19.78 10.34
N LYS A 207 3.52 18.68 11.11
CA LYS A 207 4.24 18.55 12.39
C LYS A 207 4.81 17.16 12.63
N ALA A 208 5.97 17.10 13.30
CA ALA A 208 6.63 15.85 13.66
C ALA A 208 5.76 14.95 14.57
N GLY A 209 4.96 15.53 15.46
CA GLY A 209 4.05 14.79 16.35
C GLY A 209 3.02 13.95 15.59
N LYS A 210 2.57 14.36 14.40
CA LYS A 210 1.65 13.55 13.57
C LYS A 210 2.33 12.26 13.08
N ASN A 211 3.60 12.32 12.69
CA ASN A 211 4.39 11.13 12.37
C ASN A 211 4.54 10.20 13.58
N ARG A 212 4.71 10.78 14.80
CA ARG A 212 4.75 9.99 16.03
C ARG A 212 3.45 9.21 16.27
N TRP A 213 2.29 9.78 15.96
CA TRP A 213 1.00 9.09 16.06
C TRP A 213 0.90 7.89 15.09
N TYR A 214 1.53 7.98 13.92
CA TYR A 214 1.63 6.87 12.97
C TYR A 214 2.65 5.79 13.38
N GLY A 215 3.42 6.02 14.44
CA GLY A 215 4.41 5.06 14.93
C GLY A 215 5.80 5.23 14.35
N VAL A 216 6.06 6.34 13.68
CA VAL A 216 7.39 6.70 13.17
C VAL A 216 8.17 7.41 14.26
N ARG A 217 9.31 6.85 14.68
CA ARG A 217 10.23 7.46 15.64
C ARG A 217 11.18 8.43 14.95
N PRO A 218 11.74 9.40 15.68
CA PRO A 218 12.76 10.32 15.14
C PRO A 218 13.96 9.59 14.56
N THR A 219 14.51 10.12 13.48
CA THR A 219 15.74 9.62 12.85
C THR A 219 16.85 10.60 13.07
N VAL A 220 17.97 10.11 13.58
CA VAL A 220 19.22 10.88 13.71
C VAL A 220 20.06 10.63 12.45
N ARG A 221 20.53 11.69 11.81
CA ARG A 221 21.41 11.59 10.64
C ARG A 221 22.81 11.17 11.05
N GLY A 222 23.51 10.39 10.22
CA GLY A 222 24.84 9.86 10.53
C GLY A 222 25.93 10.92 10.79
N SER A 223 25.80 12.11 10.16
CA SER A 223 26.76 13.20 10.32
C SER A 223 26.78 13.86 11.71
N VAL A 224 25.80 13.57 12.58
CA VAL A 224 25.76 14.07 13.97
C VAL A 224 26.05 12.96 14.99
N MET A 225 26.48 11.81 14.53
CA MET A 225 26.93 10.69 15.36
C MET A 225 28.44 10.71 15.56
N ASN A 226 28.92 9.87 16.47
CA ASN A 226 30.37 9.68 16.66
C ASN A 226 30.96 8.83 15.51
N PRO A 227 32.29 8.89 15.26
CA PRO A 227 32.95 8.14 14.21
C PRO A 227 32.79 6.62 14.30
N ASN A 228 32.66 6.07 15.53
CA ASN A 228 32.40 4.65 15.78
C ASN A 228 30.96 4.22 15.47
N ASP A 229 29.98 5.14 15.49
CA ASP A 229 28.58 4.83 15.29
C ASP A 229 28.14 4.90 13.82
N HIS A 230 28.79 5.75 13.03
CA HIS A 230 28.45 5.95 11.63
C HIS A 230 29.68 6.42 10.81
N PRO A 231 29.83 5.92 9.55
CA PRO A 231 30.91 6.36 8.66
C PRO A 231 30.95 7.86 8.33
N HIS A 232 29.84 8.58 8.58
CA HIS A 232 29.78 10.05 8.42
C HIS A 232 29.95 10.80 9.74
N GLY A 233 30.20 10.07 10.83
CA GLY A 233 30.35 10.66 12.16
C GLY A 233 31.69 11.38 12.36
N GLY A 234 31.74 12.21 13.39
CA GLY A 234 32.90 12.98 13.76
C GLY A 234 32.98 14.38 13.15
N GLY A 235 34.01 15.14 13.54
CA GLY A 235 34.24 16.53 13.16
C GLY A 235 33.50 17.53 14.02
N GLU A 236 33.75 18.81 13.82
CA GLU A 236 33.08 19.91 14.52
C GLU A 236 32.01 20.58 13.67
N GLY A 237 30.95 21.04 14.34
CA GLY A 237 29.85 21.79 13.72
C GLY A 237 29.09 21.01 12.64
N LYS A 238 28.77 21.66 11.52
CA LYS A 238 28.10 21.06 10.39
C LYS A 238 29.08 20.41 9.43
N CYS A 239 29.48 19.18 9.72
CA CYS A 239 30.41 18.46 8.86
C CYS A 239 29.71 17.93 7.59
N PRO A 240 30.40 18.00 6.43
CA PRO A 240 29.94 17.35 5.19
C PRO A 240 30.07 15.84 5.31
N VAL A 241 29.53 15.13 4.31
CA VAL A 241 29.65 13.66 4.23
C VAL A 241 31.11 13.21 4.11
N GLY A 242 31.96 14.03 3.48
CA GLY A 242 33.43 13.84 3.38
C GLY A 242 33.85 12.56 2.64
N ARG A 243 32.98 11.98 1.78
CA ARG A 243 33.21 10.74 1.04
C ARG A 243 32.69 10.87 -0.40
N ASP A 244 33.14 9.98 -1.28
CA ASP A 244 32.72 9.87 -2.67
C ASP A 244 31.21 9.70 -2.84
N ALA A 245 30.56 9.07 -1.87
CA ALA A 245 29.12 8.89 -1.83
C ALA A 245 28.63 8.70 -0.40
N PRO A 246 27.34 9.00 -0.11
CA PRO A 246 26.72 8.68 1.17
C PRO A 246 26.84 7.19 1.50
N ARG A 247 27.08 6.88 2.77
CA ARG A 247 27.22 5.50 3.28
C ARG A 247 26.11 5.16 4.25
N THR A 248 25.77 3.89 4.31
CA THR A 248 24.92 3.32 5.36
C THR A 248 25.73 3.18 6.66
N PRO A 249 25.09 2.97 7.83
CA PRO A 249 25.82 2.68 9.08
C PRO A 249 26.79 1.50 8.98
N TRP A 250 26.56 0.59 8.05
CA TRP A 250 27.43 -0.57 7.78
C TRP A 250 28.47 -0.33 6.67
N GLY A 251 28.69 0.91 6.28
CA GLY A 251 29.74 1.28 5.32
C GLY A 251 29.39 1.10 3.83
N LYS A 252 28.25 0.51 3.49
CA LYS A 252 27.83 0.34 2.09
C LYS A 252 27.34 1.67 1.49
N ARG A 253 27.55 1.88 0.20
CA ARG A 253 26.96 3.04 -0.52
C ARG A 253 25.44 3.06 -0.35
N ALA A 254 24.88 4.23 -0.02
CA ALA A 254 23.47 4.39 0.26
C ALA A 254 22.64 4.79 -0.97
N MET A 255 23.23 5.52 -1.93
CA MET A 255 22.56 6.06 -3.10
C MET A 255 23.20 5.58 -4.40
N GLY A 256 22.39 5.49 -5.48
CA GLY A 256 22.86 5.12 -6.81
C GLY A 256 23.17 3.65 -7.02
N VAL A 257 23.00 2.80 -6.01
CA VAL A 257 23.33 1.36 -6.07
C VAL A 257 22.09 0.53 -6.40
N LYS A 258 22.22 -0.36 -7.37
CA LYS A 258 21.21 -1.37 -7.70
C LYS A 258 21.24 -2.48 -6.65
N THR A 259 20.31 -2.46 -5.68
CA THR A 259 20.29 -3.42 -4.56
C THR A 259 19.54 -4.72 -4.86
N ARG A 260 18.78 -4.79 -5.97
CA ARG A 260 18.08 -6.01 -6.37
C ARG A 260 19.05 -7.13 -6.70
N ASN A 261 18.89 -8.28 -6.06
CA ASN A 261 19.65 -9.49 -6.43
C ASN A 261 19.20 -9.98 -7.81
N ASN A 262 20.14 -10.02 -8.77
CA ASN A 262 19.86 -10.45 -10.15
C ASN A 262 19.52 -11.95 -10.27
N LYS A 263 19.94 -12.78 -9.31
CA LYS A 263 19.64 -14.23 -9.27
C LYS A 263 18.23 -14.56 -8.78
N LYS A 264 17.41 -13.56 -8.39
CA LYS A 264 16.01 -13.82 -7.98
C LYS A 264 15.22 -14.45 -9.13
N LYS A 265 14.54 -15.57 -8.87
CA LYS A 265 13.67 -16.27 -9.84
C LYS A 265 12.64 -15.33 -10.49
N SER A 266 12.09 -14.36 -9.73
CA SER A 266 11.16 -13.36 -10.22
C SER A 266 11.74 -12.36 -11.23
N THR A 267 13.07 -12.34 -11.47
CA THR A 267 13.69 -11.48 -12.48
C THR A 267 13.28 -11.90 -13.89
N LYS A 268 13.07 -13.19 -14.13
CA LYS A 268 12.59 -13.74 -15.43
C LYS A 268 11.18 -13.25 -15.81
N LEU A 269 10.39 -12.82 -14.83
CA LEU A 269 9.04 -12.32 -15.03
C LEU A 269 8.97 -10.80 -15.28
N ILE A 270 10.10 -10.08 -15.20
CA ILE A 270 10.17 -8.64 -15.48
C ILE A 270 10.58 -8.44 -16.92
N ILE A 271 9.69 -7.86 -17.74
CA ILE A 271 9.94 -7.53 -19.16
C ILE A 271 10.73 -6.24 -19.23
N ARG A 272 10.24 -5.20 -18.56
CA ARG A 272 10.86 -3.87 -18.56
C ARG A 272 10.89 -3.30 -17.14
N ARG A 273 12.06 -2.85 -16.68
CA ARG A 273 12.20 -2.19 -15.39
C ARG A 273 11.71 -0.74 -15.48
N ARG A 274 11.30 -0.15 -14.34
CA ARG A 274 10.77 1.22 -14.27
C ARG A 274 11.65 2.30 -14.88
N ASN A 275 12.96 2.14 -14.85
CA ASN A 275 13.96 3.10 -15.33
C ASN A 275 14.71 2.58 -16.57
N ALA A 276 14.19 1.59 -17.29
CA ALA A 276 14.79 1.18 -18.57
C ALA A 276 14.41 2.22 -19.64
N LYS A 277 15.44 2.79 -20.26
CA LYS A 277 15.32 3.60 -21.48
C LYS A 277 14.95 2.69 -22.65
#